data_61cd9832816776973275f23be6523e73
#
_entry.id   61cd9832816776973275f23be6523e73
#
_cell.length_a   1.000
_cell.length_b   1.000
_cell.length_c   1.000
_cell.angle_alpha   90.00
_cell.angle_beta   90.00
_cell.angle_gamma   90.00
#
_symmetry.space_group_name_H-M   'P 1'
#
loop_
_entity.id
_entity.type
_entity.pdbx_description
1 polymer ?
#
loop_
_entity_poly.entity_id
_entity_poly.type
_entity_poly.pdbx_seq_one_letter_code
_entity_poly.pdbx_strand_id
1 'polypeptide(L)'
;MVLPGVFPALTTPFGADGHVSLPDWKHNLHKYNGTDLAGYVVMGSTGESVLLTKAEMDSTLATAKEMAGKAKKLIAGTGAESTAETIERTKRAAELGYDAALVKTPYYYKPMYKPEVYLEHYRRVADASPIPVLLYSVPQFTGVSLEPPEISKLAEHPNIIGIKDSAGNVQRVAETIAGVPAAFQVLTGSAATLYPSLAIGARGAILALASALPEKCVALYELFRQGHHEKARELQTVILRASRLIVSECGIPGVKYVMDQRGYRGGLSRLPLLPLHDEQKKRLNVFLETLEPAAMRA
;
A
#
# COMPACT_ATOMS: atom_id res chain seq x y z
N MET A 1 3.48 4.43 18.22
CA MET A 1 2.34 4.30 17.27
C MET A 1 2.19 2.85 16.86
N VAL A 2 0.97 2.32 16.75
CA VAL A 2 0.69 0.95 16.28
C VAL A 2 -0.25 1.03 15.06
N LEU A 3 -0.02 0.17 14.05
CA LEU A 3 -0.73 0.15 12.77
C LEU A 3 -1.38 -1.23 12.50
N PRO A 4 -2.31 -1.69 13.36
CA PRO A 4 -3.03 -2.94 13.13
C PRO A 4 -4.09 -2.75 12.05
N GLY A 5 -4.47 -3.84 11.37
CA GLY A 5 -5.55 -3.80 10.39
C GLY A 5 -5.08 -3.72 8.94
N VAL A 6 -6.00 -3.36 8.08
CA VAL A 6 -5.80 -3.27 6.64
C VAL A 6 -5.83 -1.81 6.18
N PHE A 7 -4.82 -1.44 5.42
CA PHE A 7 -4.69 -0.13 4.78
C PHE A 7 -4.71 -0.30 3.26
N PRO A 8 -5.59 0.35 2.50
CA PRO A 8 -5.48 0.40 1.06
C PRO A 8 -4.27 1.25 0.67
N ALA A 9 -3.49 0.78 -0.29
CA ALA A 9 -2.57 1.62 -1.03
C ALA A 9 -3.38 2.34 -2.12
N LEU A 10 -3.86 3.55 -1.82
CA LEU A 10 -4.82 4.24 -2.66
C LEU A 10 -4.28 4.55 -4.06
N THR A 11 -5.14 4.40 -5.07
CA THR A 11 -4.89 4.84 -6.44
C THR A 11 -5.10 6.35 -6.55
N THR A 12 -4.50 7.00 -7.53
CA THR A 12 -4.78 8.39 -7.89
C THR A 12 -5.64 8.39 -9.16
N PRO A 13 -6.91 8.87 -9.12
CA PRO A 13 -7.72 8.96 -10.32
C PRO A 13 -7.24 10.09 -11.23
N PHE A 14 -7.06 9.80 -12.51
CA PHE A 14 -6.77 10.81 -13.54
C PHE A 14 -7.95 10.94 -14.48
N GLY A 15 -8.24 12.19 -14.89
CA GLY A 15 -9.22 12.51 -15.91
C GLY A 15 -8.73 12.18 -17.33
N ALA A 16 -9.61 12.37 -18.31
CA ALA A 16 -9.28 12.18 -19.71
C ALA A 16 -8.20 13.16 -20.23
N ASP A 17 -8.02 14.27 -19.56
CA ASP A 17 -6.99 15.27 -19.79
C ASP A 17 -5.62 14.90 -19.18
N GLY A 18 -5.55 13.75 -18.48
CA GLY A 18 -4.36 13.27 -17.80
C GLY A 18 -4.03 13.99 -16.48
N HIS A 19 -4.86 14.92 -16.02
CA HIS A 19 -4.69 15.58 -14.73
C HIS A 19 -5.34 14.79 -13.57
N VAL A 20 -4.87 15.03 -12.35
CA VAL A 20 -5.48 14.44 -11.15
C VAL A 20 -6.92 14.94 -10.99
N SER A 21 -7.87 14.01 -10.93
CA SER A 21 -9.27 14.32 -10.66
C SER A 21 -9.53 14.40 -9.15
N LEU A 22 -9.40 15.59 -8.57
CA LEU A 22 -9.70 15.79 -7.15
C LEU A 22 -11.17 15.50 -6.78
N PRO A 23 -12.19 15.75 -7.64
CA PRO A 23 -13.57 15.34 -7.37
C PRO A 23 -13.70 13.83 -7.21
N ASP A 24 -13.11 13.02 -8.10
CA ASP A 24 -13.12 11.56 -8.01
C ASP A 24 -12.32 11.07 -6.80
N TRP A 25 -11.22 11.75 -6.48
CA TRP A 25 -10.43 11.48 -5.28
C TRP A 25 -11.26 11.67 -4.00
N LYS A 26 -12.00 12.78 -3.88
CA LYS A 26 -12.91 13.06 -2.76
C LYS A 26 -14.05 12.04 -2.67
N HIS A 27 -14.64 11.65 -3.81
CA HIS A 27 -15.65 10.59 -3.88
C HIS A 27 -15.12 9.27 -3.29
N ASN A 28 -13.93 8.85 -3.71
CA ASN A 28 -13.32 7.61 -3.21
C ASN A 28 -13.06 7.65 -1.70
N LEU A 29 -12.49 8.74 -1.20
CA LEU A 29 -12.22 8.91 0.22
C LEU A 29 -13.50 8.90 1.05
N HIS A 30 -14.56 9.57 0.58
CA HIS A 30 -15.87 9.52 1.23
C HIS A 30 -16.38 8.07 1.35
N LYS A 31 -16.27 7.31 0.26
CA LYS A 31 -16.70 5.90 0.25
C LYS A 31 -15.84 5.03 1.17
N TYR A 32 -14.52 5.20 1.18
CA TYR A 32 -13.63 4.47 2.08
C TYR A 32 -13.85 4.79 3.56
N ASN A 33 -14.30 6.01 3.90
CA ASN A 33 -14.63 6.35 5.28
C ASN A 33 -15.74 5.47 5.87
N GLY A 34 -16.65 4.96 5.05
CA GLY A 34 -17.71 4.02 5.44
C GLY A 34 -17.25 2.56 5.58
N THR A 35 -15.95 2.27 5.46
CA THR A 35 -15.40 0.91 5.58
C THR A 35 -14.62 0.73 6.88
N ASP A 36 -14.38 -0.53 7.28
CA ASP A 36 -13.59 -0.87 8.47
C ASP A 36 -12.07 -0.89 8.20
N LEU A 37 -11.62 -0.21 7.16
CA LEU A 37 -10.19 0.02 6.90
C LEU A 37 -9.56 0.80 8.06
N ALA A 38 -8.36 0.44 8.47
CA ALA A 38 -7.66 1.09 9.59
C ALA A 38 -7.16 2.51 9.27
N GLY A 39 -7.03 2.82 7.99
CA GLY A 39 -6.55 4.10 7.49
C GLY A 39 -6.18 4.02 6.01
N TYR A 40 -5.42 4.97 5.53
CA TYR A 40 -5.07 5.08 4.11
C TYR A 40 -3.58 5.29 3.90
N VAL A 41 -3.02 4.63 2.87
CA VAL A 41 -1.69 4.96 2.35
C VAL A 41 -1.86 5.78 1.07
N VAL A 42 -1.42 7.02 1.14
CA VAL A 42 -1.50 8.00 0.05
C VAL A 42 -0.12 8.16 -0.59
N MET A 43 -0.03 8.31 -1.89
CA MET A 43 1.24 8.45 -2.63
C MET A 43 2.15 7.22 -2.55
N GLY A 44 1.59 6.03 -2.39
CA GLY A 44 2.33 4.78 -2.61
C GLY A 44 2.54 4.48 -4.10
N SER A 45 3.14 3.32 -4.42
CA SER A 45 3.33 2.88 -5.82
C SER A 45 2.01 2.69 -6.55
N THR A 46 0.98 2.17 -5.88
CA THR A 46 -0.38 2.04 -6.44
C THR A 46 -1.00 3.39 -6.77
N GLY A 47 -0.62 4.45 -6.06
CA GLY A 47 -1.03 5.83 -6.30
C GLY A 47 -0.27 6.51 -7.44
N GLU A 48 0.56 5.76 -8.18
CA GLU A 48 1.33 6.28 -9.31
C GLU A 48 2.23 7.47 -8.94
N SER A 49 2.70 7.51 -7.68
CA SER A 49 3.41 8.67 -7.12
C SER A 49 4.67 9.09 -7.89
N VAL A 50 5.30 8.15 -8.60
CA VAL A 50 6.49 8.45 -9.45
C VAL A 50 6.14 9.19 -10.73
N LEU A 51 4.86 9.28 -11.07
CA LEU A 51 4.33 9.95 -12.26
C LEU A 51 3.68 11.31 -11.94
N LEU A 52 3.69 11.72 -10.68
CA LEU A 52 3.07 12.96 -10.23
C LEU A 52 4.09 14.10 -10.11
N THR A 53 3.67 15.30 -10.46
CA THR A 53 4.39 16.52 -10.13
C THR A 53 4.31 16.82 -8.62
N LYS A 54 5.22 17.65 -8.11
CA LYS A 54 5.21 18.08 -6.71
C LYS A 54 3.89 18.74 -6.30
N ALA A 55 3.33 19.58 -7.18
CA ALA A 55 2.05 20.26 -6.94
C ALA A 55 0.87 19.28 -6.87
N GLU A 56 0.84 18.25 -7.74
CA GLU A 56 -0.19 17.22 -7.70
C GLU A 56 -0.07 16.35 -6.44
N MET A 57 1.16 16.00 -6.05
CA MET A 57 1.39 15.27 -4.80
C MET A 57 0.86 16.05 -3.60
N ASP A 58 1.19 17.33 -3.52
CA ASP A 58 0.79 18.22 -2.42
C ASP A 58 -0.74 18.36 -2.34
N SER A 59 -1.40 18.61 -3.47
CA SER A 59 -2.86 18.73 -3.53
C SER A 59 -3.58 17.42 -3.17
N THR A 60 -3.04 16.29 -3.61
CA THR A 60 -3.61 14.96 -3.30
C THR A 60 -3.45 14.61 -1.82
N LEU A 61 -2.28 14.89 -1.23
CA LEU A 61 -2.03 14.70 0.20
C LEU A 61 -2.94 15.61 1.05
N ALA A 62 -3.03 16.91 0.70
CA ALA A 62 -3.87 17.86 1.42
C ALA A 62 -5.36 17.47 1.37
N THR A 63 -5.86 17.08 0.18
CA THR A 63 -7.23 16.61 0.02
C THR A 63 -7.50 15.32 0.81
N ALA A 64 -6.56 14.39 0.84
CA ALA A 64 -6.73 13.16 1.63
C ALA A 64 -6.81 13.47 3.13
N LYS A 65 -6.01 14.42 3.62
CA LYS A 65 -6.09 14.87 5.02
C LYS A 65 -7.40 15.55 5.35
N GLU A 66 -7.90 16.40 4.46
CA GLU A 66 -9.19 17.08 4.60
C GLU A 66 -10.36 16.07 4.70
N MET A 67 -10.32 15.04 3.84
CA MET A 67 -11.45 14.12 3.65
C MET A 67 -11.42 12.88 4.55
N ALA A 68 -10.27 12.53 5.12
CA ALA A 68 -10.15 11.32 5.93
C ALA A 68 -10.98 11.39 7.21
N GLY A 69 -11.71 10.32 7.52
CA GLY A 69 -12.43 10.18 8.78
C GLY A 69 -11.49 10.28 9.99
N LYS A 70 -11.92 10.90 11.06
CA LYS A 70 -11.11 11.18 12.26
C LYS A 70 -10.41 9.94 12.86
N ALA A 71 -11.02 8.76 12.71
CA ALA A 71 -10.46 7.49 13.20
C ALA A 71 -9.45 6.85 12.24
N LYS A 72 -9.32 7.34 11.00
CA LYS A 72 -8.46 6.76 9.97
C LYS A 72 -7.04 7.26 10.10
N LYS A 73 -6.07 6.32 10.19
CA LYS A 73 -4.66 6.66 10.16
C LYS A 73 -4.20 7.00 8.74
N LEU A 74 -3.40 8.04 8.62
CA LEU A 74 -2.87 8.51 7.33
C LEU A 74 -1.37 8.25 7.23
N ILE A 75 -0.96 7.53 6.19
CA ILE A 75 0.43 7.21 5.90
C ILE A 75 0.78 7.82 4.53
N ALA A 76 1.77 8.68 4.49
CA ALA A 76 2.23 9.31 3.25
C ALA A 76 3.39 8.54 2.63
N GLY A 77 3.30 8.19 1.35
CA GLY A 77 4.45 7.72 0.56
C GLY A 77 5.37 8.90 0.23
N THR A 78 6.53 8.94 0.85
CA THR A 78 7.46 10.07 0.74
C THR A 78 8.80 9.73 0.08
N GLY A 79 9.07 8.43 -0.14
CA GLY A 79 10.33 7.96 -0.73
C GLY A 79 10.60 8.53 -2.12
N ALA A 80 11.75 9.16 -2.30
CA ALA A 80 12.30 9.65 -3.56
C ALA A 80 13.67 9.02 -3.83
N GLU A 81 14.29 9.34 -4.97
CA GLU A 81 15.63 8.82 -5.28
C GLU A 81 16.74 9.49 -4.46
N SER A 82 16.57 10.74 -4.05
CA SER A 82 17.52 11.41 -3.18
C SER A 82 17.07 11.45 -1.73
N THR A 83 18.01 11.35 -0.80
CA THR A 83 17.77 11.49 0.65
C THR A 83 17.18 12.87 0.96
N ALA A 84 17.70 13.94 0.34
CA ALA A 84 17.23 15.29 0.56
C ALA A 84 15.76 15.48 0.18
N GLU A 85 15.35 15.02 -0.99
CA GLU A 85 13.96 15.09 -1.45
C GLU A 85 13.04 14.22 -0.57
N THR A 86 13.50 13.04 -0.13
CA THR A 86 12.75 12.18 0.79
C THR A 86 12.50 12.88 2.12
N ILE A 87 13.50 13.57 2.67
CA ILE A 87 13.38 14.36 3.91
C ILE A 87 12.38 15.51 3.70
N GLU A 88 12.48 16.25 2.60
CA GLU A 88 11.56 17.36 2.30
C GLU A 88 10.11 16.89 2.21
N ARG A 89 9.83 15.82 1.46
CA ARG A 89 8.50 15.22 1.34
C ARG A 89 7.98 14.71 2.68
N THR A 90 8.85 14.14 3.52
CA THR A 90 8.47 13.62 4.83
C THR A 90 8.10 14.76 5.79
N LYS A 91 8.87 15.86 5.80
CA LYS A 91 8.53 17.08 6.56
C LYS A 91 7.21 17.67 6.08
N ARG A 92 7.00 17.73 4.76
CA ARG A 92 5.74 18.22 4.20
C ARG A 92 4.54 17.37 4.61
N ALA A 93 4.66 16.04 4.62
CA ALA A 93 3.64 15.13 5.12
C ALA A 93 3.32 15.38 6.61
N ALA A 94 4.35 15.62 7.42
CA ALA A 94 4.18 15.96 8.84
C ALA A 94 3.44 17.29 9.03
N GLU A 95 3.77 18.35 8.26
CA GLU A 95 3.06 19.63 8.27
C GLU A 95 1.58 19.48 7.92
N LEU A 96 1.25 18.59 6.99
CA LEU A 96 -0.13 18.26 6.64
C LEU A 96 -0.83 17.40 7.70
N GLY A 97 -0.12 16.95 8.74
CA GLY A 97 -0.67 16.17 9.85
C GLY A 97 -0.89 14.69 9.53
N TYR A 98 -0.03 14.09 8.72
CA TYR A 98 0.03 12.64 8.53
C TYR A 98 0.60 11.95 9.75
N ASP A 99 0.15 10.71 10.00
CA ASP A 99 0.56 9.93 11.18
C ASP A 99 1.93 9.25 10.99
N ALA A 100 2.30 8.89 9.76
CA ALA A 100 3.58 8.27 9.43
C ALA A 100 4.00 8.50 7.97
N ALA A 101 5.28 8.31 7.69
CA ALA A 101 5.85 8.30 6.35
C ALA A 101 6.19 6.87 5.92
N LEU A 102 5.86 6.52 4.67
CA LEU A 102 6.23 5.26 4.02
C LEU A 102 7.33 5.55 3.00
N VAL A 103 8.55 5.11 3.28
CA VAL A 103 9.74 5.43 2.51
C VAL A 103 10.21 4.22 1.73
N LYS A 104 10.02 4.22 0.39
CA LYS A 104 10.54 3.18 -0.50
C LYS A 104 12.06 3.28 -0.64
N THR A 105 12.70 2.15 -0.93
CA THR A 105 14.12 2.14 -1.29
C THR A 105 14.39 3.02 -2.52
N PRO A 106 15.43 3.87 -2.53
CA PRO A 106 15.97 4.42 -3.76
C PRO A 106 16.49 3.27 -4.64
N TYR A 107 16.39 3.40 -5.96
CA TYR A 107 16.63 2.26 -6.85
C TYR A 107 17.32 2.60 -8.17
N TYR A 108 17.50 3.86 -8.52
CA TYR A 108 18.00 4.24 -9.85
C TYR A 108 19.46 3.76 -10.05
N TYR A 109 20.33 4.02 -9.09
CA TYR A 109 21.75 3.63 -9.14
C TYR A 109 22.00 2.26 -8.48
N LYS A 110 21.19 1.25 -8.78
CA LYS A 110 21.26 -0.10 -8.17
C LYS A 110 22.65 -0.68 -8.00
N PRO A 111 23.55 -0.63 -9.01
CA PRO A 111 24.90 -1.21 -8.87
C PRO A 111 25.73 -0.57 -7.76
N MET A 112 25.40 0.67 -7.40
CA MET A 112 26.09 1.46 -6.36
C MET A 112 25.47 1.28 -4.98
N TYR A 113 24.25 0.72 -4.89
CA TYR A 113 23.50 0.62 -3.64
C TYR A 113 23.89 -0.65 -2.89
N LYS A 114 24.89 -0.52 -2.02
CA LYS A 114 25.28 -1.53 -1.05
C LYS A 114 24.45 -1.36 0.24
N PRO A 115 24.45 -2.34 1.16
CA PRO A 115 23.72 -2.26 2.43
C PRO A 115 23.93 -0.95 3.17
N GLU A 116 25.18 -0.44 3.21
CA GLU A 116 25.54 0.79 3.91
C GLU A 116 24.82 2.02 3.37
N VAL A 117 24.55 2.05 2.05
CA VAL A 117 23.82 3.17 1.40
C VAL A 117 22.40 3.24 1.90
N TYR A 118 21.70 2.09 2.02
CA TYR A 118 20.35 2.04 2.56
C TYR A 118 20.33 2.41 4.04
N LEU A 119 21.28 1.90 4.83
CA LEU A 119 21.39 2.23 6.26
C LEU A 119 21.54 3.73 6.47
N GLU A 120 22.45 4.37 5.74
CA GLU A 120 22.69 5.81 5.82
C GLU A 120 21.48 6.61 5.36
N HIS A 121 20.87 6.23 4.21
CA HIS A 121 19.69 6.88 3.68
C HIS A 121 18.55 6.90 4.70
N TYR A 122 18.17 5.74 5.22
CA TYR A 122 17.03 5.62 6.13
C TYR A 122 17.27 6.25 7.48
N ARG A 123 18.50 6.16 8.03
CA ARG A 123 18.86 6.84 9.28
C ARG A 123 18.74 8.36 9.15
N ARG A 124 19.30 8.95 8.09
CA ARG A 124 19.15 10.41 7.85
C ARG A 124 17.70 10.84 7.66
N VAL A 125 16.90 10.04 6.96
CA VAL A 125 15.47 10.33 6.82
C VAL A 125 14.77 10.27 8.17
N ALA A 126 15.05 9.25 8.98
CA ALA A 126 14.43 9.06 10.29
C ALA A 126 14.87 10.11 11.31
N ASP A 127 16.15 10.51 11.30
CA ASP A 127 16.69 11.61 12.14
C ASP A 127 16.00 12.94 11.85
N ALA A 128 15.74 13.22 10.57
CA ALA A 128 15.15 14.48 10.12
C ALA A 128 13.62 14.49 10.14
N SER A 129 12.97 13.33 10.33
CA SER A 129 11.53 13.16 10.23
C SER A 129 10.79 13.53 11.52
N PRO A 130 9.82 14.50 11.47
CA PRO A 130 8.97 14.81 12.62
C PRO A 130 7.92 13.72 12.93
N ILE A 131 7.70 12.77 12.02
CA ILE A 131 6.73 11.68 12.14
C ILE A 131 7.42 10.32 12.00
N PRO A 132 6.85 9.25 12.56
CA PRO A 132 7.38 7.89 12.40
C PRO A 132 7.59 7.46 10.96
N VAL A 133 8.66 6.71 10.70
CA VAL A 133 9.02 6.19 9.39
C VAL A 133 8.74 4.70 9.30
N LEU A 134 8.08 4.29 8.24
CA LEU A 134 7.94 2.92 7.78
C LEU A 134 8.88 2.69 6.59
N LEU A 135 9.74 1.71 6.70
CA LEU A 135 10.52 1.20 5.56
C LEU A 135 9.57 0.61 4.51
N TYR A 136 9.94 0.68 3.24
CA TYR A 136 9.15 0.06 2.18
C TYR A 136 10.02 -0.69 1.19
N SER A 137 9.92 -2.01 1.20
CA SER A 137 10.55 -2.93 0.24
C SER A 137 9.51 -3.36 -0.80
N VAL A 138 9.77 -3.06 -2.09
CA VAL A 138 8.88 -3.37 -3.21
C VAL A 138 9.70 -3.81 -4.45
N PRO A 139 10.36 -4.96 -4.37
CA PRO A 139 11.32 -5.40 -5.40
C PRO A 139 10.71 -5.53 -6.79
N GLN A 140 9.39 -5.75 -6.91
CA GLN A 140 8.69 -5.81 -8.20
C GLN A 140 8.80 -4.51 -9.01
N PHE A 141 8.89 -3.35 -8.34
CA PHE A 141 8.99 -2.05 -8.99
C PHE A 141 10.39 -1.44 -8.93
N THR A 142 11.09 -1.66 -7.82
CA THR A 142 12.41 -1.06 -7.60
C THR A 142 13.55 -1.94 -8.14
N GLY A 143 13.33 -3.26 -8.24
CA GLY A 143 14.38 -4.23 -8.55
C GLY A 143 15.46 -4.33 -7.47
N VAL A 144 15.17 -3.84 -6.25
CA VAL A 144 16.02 -3.94 -5.06
C VAL A 144 15.19 -4.32 -3.85
N SER A 145 15.81 -5.00 -2.88
CA SER A 145 15.20 -5.39 -1.61
C SER A 145 16.01 -4.85 -0.44
N LEU A 146 15.32 -4.58 0.68
CA LEU A 146 15.97 -4.48 1.99
C LEU A 146 16.00 -5.89 2.59
N GLU A 147 17.15 -6.46 2.84
CA GLU A 147 17.25 -7.79 3.41
C GLU A 147 17.08 -7.79 4.94
N PRO A 148 16.68 -8.91 5.58
CA PRO A 148 16.44 -8.95 7.02
C PRO A 148 17.58 -8.38 7.89
N PRO A 149 18.89 -8.58 7.58
CA PRO A 149 19.97 -7.96 8.37
C PRO A 149 19.98 -6.44 8.33
N GLU A 150 19.67 -5.80 7.18
CA GLU A 150 19.58 -4.35 7.07
C GLU A 150 18.36 -3.83 7.84
N ILE A 151 17.23 -4.55 7.72
CA ILE A 151 15.99 -4.19 8.44
C ILE A 151 16.23 -4.25 9.96
N SER A 152 16.91 -5.29 10.45
CA SER A 152 17.25 -5.44 11.87
C SER A 152 18.07 -4.24 12.39
N LYS A 153 19.11 -3.83 11.65
CA LYS A 153 19.93 -2.65 12.02
C LYS A 153 19.16 -1.34 11.97
N LEU A 154 18.19 -1.21 11.04
CA LEU A 154 17.34 -0.02 10.93
C LEU A 154 16.27 0.02 12.02
N ALA A 155 15.80 -1.17 12.47
CA ALA A 155 14.81 -1.29 13.54
C ALA A 155 15.33 -0.86 14.92
N GLU A 156 16.65 -0.67 15.09
CA GLU A 156 17.26 -0.07 16.29
C GLU A 156 16.99 1.45 16.40
N HIS A 157 16.64 2.09 15.28
CA HIS A 157 16.38 3.53 15.28
C HIS A 157 14.98 3.83 15.83
N PRO A 158 14.84 4.70 16.87
CA PRO A 158 13.58 4.89 17.58
C PRO A 158 12.43 5.43 16.70
N ASN A 159 12.75 6.17 15.64
CA ASN A 159 11.76 6.74 14.73
C ASN A 159 11.46 5.85 13.50
N ILE A 160 12.11 4.67 13.38
CA ILE A 160 11.77 3.66 12.36
C ILE A 160 10.91 2.60 13.03
N ILE A 161 9.60 2.66 12.80
CA ILE A 161 8.62 1.88 13.56
C ILE A 161 8.18 0.59 12.91
N GLY A 162 8.60 0.33 11.68
CA GLY A 162 8.20 -0.89 10.97
C GLY A 162 8.58 -0.89 9.50
N ILE A 163 8.12 -1.93 8.82
CA ILE A 163 8.30 -2.12 7.39
C ILE A 163 7.00 -2.57 6.72
N LYS A 164 6.75 -2.08 5.49
CA LYS A 164 5.87 -2.71 4.51
C LYS A 164 6.73 -3.58 3.60
N ASP A 165 6.52 -4.90 3.65
CA ASP A 165 7.19 -5.84 2.74
C ASP A 165 6.21 -6.32 1.65
N SER A 166 6.51 -5.98 0.40
CA SER A 166 5.72 -6.36 -0.77
C SER A 166 6.34 -7.48 -1.61
N ALA A 167 7.42 -8.12 -1.14
CA ALA A 167 8.05 -9.23 -1.87
C ALA A 167 7.13 -10.45 -2.04
N GLY A 168 6.11 -10.61 -1.16
CA GLY A 168 5.23 -11.77 -1.18
C GLY A 168 5.89 -13.05 -0.69
N ASN A 169 7.03 -12.94 -0.01
CA ASN A 169 7.81 -14.05 0.52
C ASN A 169 7.56 -14.20 2.03
N VAL A 170 6.82 -15.24 2.41
CA VAL A 170 6.43 -15.51 3.80
C VAL A 170 7.63 -15.86 4.67
N GLN A 171 8.61 -16.61 4.14
CA GLN A 171 9.86 -16.93 4.86
C GLN A 171 10.60 -15.65 5.24
N ARG A 172 10.76 -14.73 4.29
CA ARG A 172 11.40 -13.43 4.52
C ARG A 172 10.67 -12.59 5.59
N VAL A 173 9.34 -12.62 5.60
CA VAL A 173 8.54 -11.96 6.65
C VAL A 173 8.84 -12.60 8.02
N ALA A 174 8.92 -13.93 8.11
CA ALA A 174 9.27 -14.64 9.35
C ALA A 174 10.69 -14.28 9.83
N GLU A 175 11.68 -14.30 8.94
CA GLU A 175 13.07 -13.93 9.24
C GLU A 175 13.17 -12.48 9.74
N THR A 176 12.43 -11.56 9.10
CA THR A 176 12.36 -10.15 9.53
C THR A 176 11.77 -10.04 10.93
N ILE A 177 10.64 -10.71 11.19
CA ILE A 177 9.99 -10.67 12.52
C ILE A 177 10.92 -11.23 13.60
N ALA A 178 11.63 -12.31 13.32
CA ALA A 178 12.57 -12.93 14.25
C ALA A 178 13.79 -12.04 14.57
N GLY A 179 14.18 -11.17 13.63
CA GLY A 179 15.38 -10.34 13.72
C GLY A 179 15.16 -8.91 14.23
N VAL A 180 13.93 -8.51 14.58
CA VAL A 180 13.61 -7.13 14.98
C VAL A 180 13.01 -7.07 16.39
N PRO A 181 13.11 -5.92 17.08
CA PRO A 181 12.44 -5.73 18.39
C PRO A 181 10.92 -5.94 18.29
N ALA A 182 10.29 -6.43 19.36
CA ALA A 182 8.84 -6.72 19.40
C ALA A 182 7.94 -5.49 19.10
N ALA A 183 8.44 -4.28 19.29
CA ALA A 183 7.73 -3.04 18.98
C ALA A 183 7.76 -2.70 17.48
N PHE A 184 8.71 -3.25 16.72
CA PHE A 184 8.81 -3.03 15.28
C PHE A 184 7.71 -3.79 14.53
N GLN A 185 7.06 -3.13 13.59
CA GLN A 185 5.87 -3.66 12.94
C GLN A 185 6.18 -4.13 11.52
N VAL A 186 5.94 -5.39 11.25
CA VAL A 186 5.99 -5.92 9.88
C VAL A 186 4.57 -5.96 9.32
N LEU A 187 4.36 -5.23 8.22
CA LEU A 187 3.11 -5.14 7.47
C LEU A 187 3.30 -5.80 6.10
N THR A 188 2.46 -6.77 5.77
CA THR A 188 2.54 -7.37 4.43
C THR A 188 2.00 -6.42 3.36
N GLY A 189 2.69 -6.31 2.25
CA GLY A 189 2.26 -5.59 1.05
C GLY A 189 1.61 -6.47 -0.01
N SER A 190 1.49 -7.78 0.27
CA SER A 190 0.96 -8.77 -0.67
C SER A 190 -0.35 -9.36 -0.16
N ALA A 191 -1.45 -9.13 -0.87
CA ALA A 191 -2.74 -9.77 -0.55
C ALA A 191 -2.70 -11.28 -0.81
N ALA A 192 -1.86 -11.75 -1.73
CA ALA A 192 -1.69 -13.17 -2.01
C ALA A 192 -1.16 -13.97 -0.81
N THR A 193 -0.45 -13.30 0.10
CA THR A 193 0.12 -13.92 1.30
C THR A 193 -0.42 -13.31 2.59
N LEU A 194 -1.61 -12.69 2.57
CA LEU A 194 -2.16 -11.99 3.72
C LEU A 194 -2.32 -12.91 4.93
N TYR A 195 -3.08 -14.00 4.80
CA TYR A 195 -3.29 -14.95 5.89
C TYR A 195 -1.98 -15.55 6.44
N PRO A 196 -1.10 -16.15 5.62
CA PRO A 196 0.13 -16.74 6.16
C PRO A 196 1.05 -15.69 6.79
N SER A 197 1.09 -14.46 6.27
CA SER A 197 1.86 -13.37 6.90
C SER A 197 1.31 -13.00 8.29
N LEU A 198 -0.01 -12.94 8.45
CA LEU A 198 -0.63 -12.71 9.75
C LEU A 198 -0.34 -13.88 10.71
N ALA A 199 -0.41 -15.13 10.22
CA ALA A 199 -0.19 -16.34 11.02
C ALA A 199 1.24 -16.43 11.59
N ILE A 200 2.23 -15.83 10.91
CA ILE A 200 3.62 -15.78 11.39
C ILE A 200 3.95 -14.49 12.15
N GLY A 201 2.97 -13.60 12.40
CA GLY A 201 3.13 -12.44 13.28
C GLY A 201 3.15 -11.07 12.61
N ALA A 202 2.83 -10.95 11.32
CA ALA A 202 2.61 -9.63 10.71
C ALA A 202 1.47 -8.89 11.44
N ARG A 203 1.66 -7.60 11.73
CA ARG A 203 0.72 -6.78 12.51
C ARG A 203 -0.49 -6.32 11.72
N GLY A 204 -0.40 -6.30 10.41
CA GLY A 204 -1.43 -5.81 9.50
C GLY A 204 -0.95 -5.87 8.05
N ALA A 205 -1.62 -5.11 7.19
CA ALA A 205 -1.33 -5.13 5.77
C ALA A 205 -1.55 -3.77 5.09
N ILE A 206 -0.73 -3.46 4.07
CA ILE A 206 -0.90 -2.30 3.18
C ILE A 206 -1.05 -2.83 1.75
N LEU A 207 -2.26 -2.89 1.22
CA LEU A 207 -2.60 -3.66 0.03
C LEU A 207 -3.15 -2.81 -1.11
N ALA A 208 -2.65 -3.02 -2.33
CA ALA A 208 -3.26 -2.48 -3.54
C ALA A 208 -4.67 -3.06 -3.77
N LEU A 209 -4.85 -4.36 -3.51
CA LEU A 209 -6.15 -5.02 -3.64
C LEU A 209 -7.23 -4.41 -2.74
N ALA A 210 -6.86 -3.89 -1.56
CA ALA A 210 -7.79 -3.25 -0.63
C ALA A 210 -8.36 -1.93 -1.16
N SER A 211 -7.80 -1.34 -2.21
CA SER A 211 -8.41 -0.20 -2.90
C SER A 211 -9.61 -0.62 -3.75
N ALA A 212 -9.62 -1.85 -4.27
CA ALA A 212 -10.71 -2.38 -5.10
C ALA A 212 -11.68 -3.28 -4.32
N LEU A 213 -11.18 -4.05 -3.36
CA LEU A 213 -11.94 -5.04 -2.57
C LEU A 213 -11.67 -4.85 -1.06
N PRO A 214 -11.94 -3.67 -0.48
CA PRO A 214 -11.63 -3.38 0.93
C PRO A 214 -12.31 -4.38 1.88
N GLU A 215 -13.59 -4.70 1.64
CA GLU A 215 -14.39 -5.56 2.52
C GLU A 215 -13.80 -6.98 2.62
N LYS A 216 -13.30 -7.53 1.50
CA LYS A 216 -12.70 -8.88 1.48
C LYS A 216 -11.38 -8.91 2.25
N CYS A 217 -10.55 -7.87 2.10
CA CYS A 217 -9.27 -7.77 2.79
C CYS A 217 -9.46 -7.57 4.31
N VAL A 218 -10.41 -6.70 4.70
CA VAL A 218 -10.77 -6.48 6.10
C VAL A 218 -11.38 -7.73 6.72
N ALA A 219 -12.33 -8.39 6.02
CA ALA A 219 -12.96 -9.61 6.50
C ALA A 219 -11.93 -10.72 6.80
N LEU A 220 -10.92 -10.91 5.94
CA LEU A 220 -9.86 -11.88 6.21
C LEU A 220 -9.08 -11.52 7.47
N TYR A 221 -8.68 -10.25 7.62
CA TYR A 221 -7.96 -9.77 8.79
C TYR A 221 -8.77 -10.01 10.06
N GLU A 222 -10.06 -9.69 10.07
CA GLU A 222 -10.93 -9.86 11.24
C GLU A 222 -11.20 -11.33 11.55
N LEU A 223 -11.42 -12.19 10.55
CA LEU A 223 -11.54 -13.64 10.75
C LEU A 223 -10.28 -14.22 11.42
N PHE A 224 -9.11 -13.80 10.95
CA PHE A 224 -7.84 -14.20 11.56
C PHE A 224 -7.75 -13.73 13.02
N ARG A 225 -8.03 -12.44 13.28
CA ARG A 225 -7.95 -11.83 14.60
C ARG A 225 -8.91 -12.48 15.61
N GLN A 226 -10.06 -12.96 15.15
CA GLN A 226 -11.07 -13.66 15.94
C GLN A 226 -10.79 -15.16 16.12
N GLY A 227 -9.70 -15.68 15.54
CA GLY A 227 -9.34 -17.10 15.62
C GLY A 227 -10.12 -18.01 14.65
N HIS A 228 -10.90 -17.45 13.73
CA HIS A 228 -11.64 -18.21 12.72
C HIS A 228 -10.74 -18.62 11.54
N HIS A 229 -9.68 -19.38 11.86
CA HIS A 229 -8.61 -19.70 10.91
C HIS A 229 -9.06 -20.48 9.67
N GLU A 230 -10.04 -21.38 9.80
CA GLU A 230 -10.57 -22.13 8.66
C GLU A 230 -11.23 -21.20 7.65
N LYS A 231 -12.17 -20.36 8.09
CA LYS A 231 -12.83 -19.35 7.24
C LYS A 231 -11.83 -18.35 6.65
N ALA A 232 -10.82 -17.95 7.42
CA ALA A 232 -9.78 -17.07 6.93
C ALA A 232 -8.94 -17.71 5.81
N ARG A 233 -8.64 -19.02 5.88
CA ARG A 233 -7.96 -19.76 4.80
C ARG A 233 -8.81 -19.90 3.55
N GLU A 234 -10.11 -20.19 3.71
CA GLU A 234 -11.05 -20.21 2.58
C GLU A 234 -11.09 -18.86 1.86
N LEU A 235 -11.24 -17.76 2.62
CA LEU A 235 -11.25 -16.41 2.07
C LEU A 235 -9.90 -16.05 1.44
N GLN A 236 -8.76 -16.53 2.00
CA GLN A 236 -7.43 -16.35 1.39
C GLN A 236 -7.36 -16.96 -0.01
N THR A 237 -8.02 -18.08 -0.27
CA THR A 237 -8.05 -18.68 -1.62
C THR A 237 -8.74 -17.74 -2.64
N VAL A 238 -9.80 -17.07 -2.24
CA VAL A 238 -10.49 -16.06 -3.07
C VAL A 238 -9.58 -14.84 -3.28
N ILE A 239 -8.98 -14.33 -2.19
CA ILE A 239 -8.07 -13.17 -2.23
C ILE A 239 -6.82 -13.47 -3.08
N LEU A 240 -6.30 -14.69 -3.03
CA LEU A 240 -5.16 -15.10 -3.88
C LEU A 240 -5.49 -14.97 -5.36
N ARG A 241 -6.66 -15.48 -5.79
CA ARG A 241 -7.13 -15.36 -7.19
C ARG A 241 -7.34 -13.89 -7.59
N ALA A 242 -7.98 -13.10 -6.71
CA ALA A 242 -8.18 -11.67 -6.91
C ALA A 242 -6.84 -10.93 -7.04
N SER A 243 -5.91 -11.18 -6.12
CA SER A 243 -4.59 -10.54 -6.15
C SER A 243 -3.81 -10.87 -7.41
N ARG A 244 -3.84 -12.13 -7.84
CA ARG A 244 -3.18 -12.57 -9.06
C ARG A 244 -3.76 -11.87 -10.30
N LEU A 245 -5.08 -11.93 -10.48
CA LEU A 245 -5.72 -11.41 -11.68
C LEU A 245 -5.73 -9.86 -11.70
N ILE A 246 -6.16 -9.23 -10.60
CA ILE A 246 -6.36 -7.77 -10.55
C ILE A 246 -5.02 -7.03 -10.41
N VAL A 247 -4.14 -7.50 -9.49
CA VAL A 247 -2.94 -6.75 -9.12
C VAL A 247 -1.72 -7.22 -9.91
N SER A 248 -1.48 -8.55 -10.01
CA SER A 248 -0.25 -9.04 -10.64
C SER A 248 -0.33 -9.06 -12.17
N GLU A 249 -1.44 -9.50 -12.75
CA GLU A 249 -1.60 -9.62 -14.20
C GLU A 249 -2.07 -8.31 -14.86
N CYS A 250 -3.02 -7.59 -14.22
CA CYS A 250 -3.61 -6.38 -14.77
C CYS A 250 -3.01 -5.07 -14.19
N GLY A 251 -2.21 -5.16 -13.13
CA GLY A 251 -1.51 -4.01 -12.56
C GLY A 251 -2.42 -2.92 -11.99
N ILE A 252 -1.92 -1.69 -11.94
CA ILE A 252 -2.68 -0.52 -11.48
C ILE A 252 -3.94 -0.29 -12.33
N PRO A 253 -3.91 -0.40 -13.68
CA PRO A 253 -5.11 -0.31 -14.49
C PRO A 253 -6.18 -1.33 -14.11
N GLY A 254 -5.79 -2.55 -13.71
CA GLY A 254 -6.71 -3.58 -13.22
C GLY A 254 -7.39 -3.20 -11.91
N VAL A 255 -6.62 -2.67 -10.96
CA VAL A 255 -7.16 -2.16 -9.68
C VAL A 255 -8.18 -1.06 -9.95
N LYS A 256 -7.83 -0.06 -10.78
CA LYS A 256 -8.73 1.05 -11.13
C LYS A 256 -10.00 0.60 -11.83
N TYR A 257 -9.88 -0.32 -12.79
CA TYR A 257 -11.04 -0.88 -13.48
C TYR A 257 -12.01 -1.56 -12.50
N VAL A 258 -11.49 -2.40 -11.59
CA VAL A 258 -12.33 -3.06 -10.59
C VAL A 258 -12.95 -2.05 -9.63
N MET A 259 -12.24 -0.99 -9.27
CA MET A 259 -12.80 0.13 -8.49
C MET A 259 -14.02 0.73 -9.17
N ASP A 260 -13.95 1.02 -10.49
CA ASP A 260 -15.07 1.56 -11.26
C ASP A 260 -16.28 0.61 -11.23
N GLN A 261 -16.07 -0.71 -11.41
CA GLN A 261 -17.13 -1.72 -11.35
C GLN A 261 -17.79 -1.82 -9.96
N ARG A 262 -17.14 -1.32 -8.91
CA ARG A 262 -17.62 -1.36 -7.53
C ARG A 262 -18.08 0.00 -7.00
N GLY A 263 -18.31 0.96 -7.90
CA GLY A 263 -18.84 2.28 -7.58
C GLY A 263 -17.85 3.22 -6.93
N TYR A 264 -16.55 2.93 -7.01
CA TYR A 264 -15.48 3.91 -6.83
C TYR A 264 -15.22 4.66 -8.14
N ARG A 265 -14.24 5.52 -8.15
CA ARG A 265 -13.78 6.27 -9.33
C ARG A 265 -12.29 5.95 -9.52
N GLY A 266 -11.98 4.87 -10.25
CA GLY A 266 -10.59 4.47 -10.53
C GLY A 266 -9.92 5.45 -11.47
N GLY A 267 -10.63 5.89 -12.49
CA GLY A 267 -10.13 6.79 -13.53
C GLY A 267 -9.09 6.12 -14.43
N LEU A 268 -8.47 6.91 -15.29
CA LEU A 268 -7.39 6.45 -16.14
C LEU A 268 -6.10 6.28 -15.34
N SER A 269 -5.20 5.41 -15.82
CA SER A 269 -3.80 5.44 -15.39
C SER A 269 -3.03 6.48 -16.20
N ARG A 270 -2.00 7.08 -15.58
CA ARG A 270 -1.15 8.04 -16.29
C ARG A 270 -0.13 7.31 -17.16
N LEU A 271 0.11 7.79 -18.37
CA LEU A 271 1.18 7.25 -19.22
C LEU A 271 2.54 7.31 -18.48
N PRO A 272 3.38 6.27 -18.66
CA PRO A 272 3.34 5.23 -19.69
C PRO A 272 2.48 4.00 -19.36
N LEU A 273 1.69 4.01 -18.27
CA LEU A 273 0.78 2.89 -17.95
C LEU A 273 -0.41 2.91 -18.92
N LEU A 274 -0.49 1.87 -19.75
CA LEU A 274 -1.57 1.73 -20.74
C LEU A 274 -2.87 1.24 -20.09
N PRO A 275 -4.04 1.57 -20.66
CA PRO A 275 -5.31 1.03 -20.23
C PRO A 275 -5.39 -0.48 -20.51
N LEU A 276 -6.34 -1.15 -19.84
CA LEU A 276 -6.59 -2.56 -20.05
C LEU A 276 -7.12 -2.84 -21.47
N HIS A 277 -6.69 -3.97 -22.04
CA HIS A 277 -7.29 -4.54 -23.22
C HIS A 277 -8.67 -5.17 -22.91
N ASP A 278 -9.51 -5.30 -23.93
CA ASP A 278 -10.89 -5.83 -23.75
C ASP A 278 -10.92 -7.26 -23.20
N GLU A 279 -9.97 -8.08 -23.59
CA GLU A 279 -9.81 -9.44 -23.03
C GLU A 279 -9.57 -9.41 -21.51
N GLN A 280 -8.71 -8.52 -21.03
CA GLN A 280 -8.45 -8.36 -19.59
C GLN A 280 -9.72 -7.89 -18.86
N LYS A 281 -10.46 -6.94 -19.43
CA LYS A 281 -11.73 -6.46 -18.86
C LYS A 281 -12.76 -7.59 -18.77
N LYS A 282 -12.90 -8.40 -19.83
CA LYS A 282 -13.80 -9.58 -19.83
C LYS A 282 -13.45 -10.56 -18.71
N ARG A 283 -12.16 -10.91 -18.59
CA ARG A 283 -11.69 -11.81 -17.52
C ARG A 283 -11.97 -11.24 -16.11
N LEU A 284 -11.76 -9.94 -15.92
CA LEU A 284 -12.08 -9.27 -14.66
C LEU A 284 -13.57 -9.29 -14.35
N ASN A 285 -14.44 -9.02 -15.34
CA ASN A 285 -15.89 -9.05 -15.16
C ASN A 285 -16.38 -10.46 -14.78
N VAL A 286 -15.94 -11.49 -15.48
CA VAL A 286 -16.27 -12.89 -15.14
C VAL A 286 -15.82 -13.24 -13.73
N PHE A 287 -14.63 -12.77 -13.32
CA PHE A 287 -14.15 -12.99 -11.95
C PHE A 287 -15.02 -12.25 -10.93
N LEU A 288 -15.38 -10.99 -11.17
CA LEU A 288 -16.22 -10.20 -10.25
C LEU A 288 -17.59 -10.85 -10.04
N GLU A 289 -18.19 -11.42 -11.07
CA GLU A 289 -19.44 -12.19 -10.95
C GLU A 289 -19.31 -13.35 -9.95
N THR A 290 -18.14 -13.97 -9.83
CA THR A 290 -17.91 -15.05 -8.86
C THR A 290 -17.78 -14.56 -7.41
N LEU A 291 -17.53 -13.27 -7.20
CA LEU A 291 -17.40 -12.67 -5.86
C LEU A 291 -18.74 -12.29 -5.24
N GLU A 292 -19.79 -12.13 -6.05
CA GLU A 292 -21.13 -11.79 -5.59
C GLU A 292 -21.92 -13.06 -5.24
N PRO A 293 -22.67 -13.06 -4.11
CA PRO A 293 -23.58 -14.16 -3.81
C PRO A 293 -24.61 -14.31 -4.92
N ALA A 294 -24.97 -15.53 -5.28
CA ALA A 294 -25.98 -15.83 -6.32
C ALA A 294 -27.35 -15.14 -6.07
N ALA A 295 -27.63 -14.74 -4.83
CA ALA A 295 -28.87 -14.07 -4.42
C ALA A 295 -28.98 -12.58 -4.84
N MET A 296 -27.91 -11.94 -5.30
CA MET A 296 -27.92 -10.54 -5.78
C MET A 296 -28.00 -10.45 -7.33
N ARG A 297 -28.18 -11.55 -8.04
CA ARG A 297 -28.23 -11.63 -9.51
C ARG A 297 -29.66 -11.54 -10.10
N ALA A 298 -30.67 -11.21 -9.27
CA ALA A 298 -32.06 -11.08 -9.70
C ALA A 298 -32.49 -9.62 -9.84
#